data_b23f388dd51c5e891783e18d19a07805
#
_entry.id   b23f388dd51c5e891783e18d19a07805
#
_cell.length_a   1.000
_cell.length_b   1.000
_cell.length_c   1.000
_cell.angle_alpha   90.00
_cell.angle_beta   90.00
_cell.angle_gamma   90.00
#
_symmetry.space_group_name_H-M   'P 1'
#
loop_
_entity.id
_entity.type
_entity.pdbx_description
1 polymer ?
#
loop_
_entity_poly.entity_id
_entity_poly.type
_entity_poly.pdbx_seq_one_letter_code
_entity_poly.pdbx_strand_id
1 'polypeptide(L)'
;IFNGKPFEQIQTEQGDTRLMLSSAGFIKWIADGLVEPLAGGKIKREPLLQETVQVKSTGLQGNLSQKYNLFFALDWIRNLSSAVISVYTGKTYKFNQSGVDVTINPFASTISNTGVENIVTFIENSGYSVGVLKSLLYVLANTEPGTFYFGAIRETDRTVTPEVKVFNQCVAFFPYFATDGSFNAYVFMNGRGISLEEFCNIYKDDFVYLTRVKSSEQFFPQ
;
A
#
# COMPACT_ATOMS: atom_id res chain seq x y z
N ILE A 1 4.02 -16.06 -5.28
CA ILE A 1 3.30 -17.18 -5.94
C ILE A 1 2.42 -16.57 -7.00
N PHE A 2 2.65 -16.87 -8.26
CA PHE A 2 1.80 -16.46 -9.36
C PHE A 2 0.97 -17.69 -9.78
N ASN A 3 -0.36 -17.58 -9.87
CA ASN A 3 -1.28 -18.69 -10.16
C ASN A 3 -1.10 -19.94 -9.29
N GLY A 4 -0.75 -19.80 -8.01
CA GLY A 4 -0.55 -20.91 -7.09
C GLY A 4 0.73 -21.72 -7.30
N LYS A 5 1.58 -21.38 -8.27
CA LYS A 5 2.86 -22.07 -8.52
C LYS A 5 4.02 -21.35 -7.82
N PRO A 6 5.02 -22.08 -7.27
CA PRO A 6 6.26 -21.49 -6.82
C PRO A 6 6.94 -20.74 -7.96
N PHE A 7 7.61 -19.64 -7.64
CA PHE A 7 8.31 -18.77 -8.60
C PHE A 7 9.30 -19.53 -9.51
N GLU A 8 9.98 -20.53 -8.99
CA GLU A 8 10.96 -21.36 -9.69
C GLU A 8 10.41 -22.17 -10.87
N GLN A 9 9.07 -22.29 -11.00
CA GLN A 9 8.41 -23.04 -12.05
C GLN A 9 7.88 -22.18 -13.21
N ILE A 10 8.07 -20.87 -13.16
CA ILE A 10 7.69 -19.95 -14.24
C ILE A 10 8.92 -19.69 -15.10
N GLN A 11 9.37 -20.68 -15.86
CA GLN A 11 10.27 -20.46 -16.99
C GLN A 11 9.43 -19.99 -18.17
N THR A 12 9.71 -18.78 -18.66
CA THR A 12 9.15 -18.34 -19.93
C THR A 12 9.82 -19.14 -21.04
N GLU A 13 9.06 -19.59 -22.02
CA GLU A 13 9.51 -20.39 -23.17
C GLU A 13 10.62 -19.73 -24.02
N GLN A 14 11.04 -18.52 -23.68
CA GLN A 14 12.05 -17.72 -24.41
C GLN A 14 13.35 -17.49 -23.63
N GLY A 15 13.61 -18.19 -22.52
CA GLY A 15 14.90 -18.09 -21.81
C GLY A 15 15.19 -16.74 -21.13
N ASP A 16 14.22 -15.84 -21.06
CA ASP A 16 14.34 -14.53 -20.43
C ASP A 16 14.06 -14.68 -18.92
N THR A 17 15.11 -14.67 -18.13
CA THR A 17 15.05 -14.72 -16.64
C THR A 17 14.67 -13.37 -16.04
N ARG A 18 13.56 -12.77 -16.47
CA ARG A 18 13.02 -11.59 -15.79
C ARG A 18 12.48 -11.98 -14.45
N LEU A 19 12.90 -11.28 -13.42
CA LEU A 19 12.39 -11.44 -12.08
C LEU A 19 10.92 -11.03 -12.04
N MET A 20 9.98 -11.98 -12.13
CA MET A 20 8.55 -11.72 -12.03
C MET A 20 8.15 -11.71 -10.55
N LEU A 21 8.07 -10.54 -9.96
CA LEU A 21 7.56 -10.35 -8.61
C LEU A 21 6.05 -10.11 -8.66
N SER A 22 5.30 -10.73 -7.73
CA SER A 22 3.94 -10.29 -7.42
C SER A 22 3.98 -8.84 -6.91
N SER A 23 2.84 -8.13 -6.94
CA SER A 23 2.77 -6.76 -6.40
C SER A 23 3.28 -6.69 -4.95
N ALA A 24 2.90 -7.64 -4.11
CA ALA A 24 3.37 -7.75 -2.73
C ALA A 24 4.89 -8.02 -2.64
N GLY A 25 5.41 -8.92 -3.47
CA GLY A 25 6.84 -9.20 -3.55
C GLY A 25 7.65 -8.00 -4.01
N PHE A 26 7.12 -7.23 -4.97
CA PHE A 26 7.77 -6.03 -5.47
C PHE A 26 7.87 -4.93 -4.39
N ILE A 27 6.79 -4.66 -3.64
CA ILE A 27 6.81 -3.71 -2.54
C ILE A 27 7.77 -4.15 -1.43
N LYS A 28 7.82 -5.47 -1.14
CA LYS A 28 8.81 -6.01 -0.21
C LYS A 28 10.25 -5.80 -0.70
N TRP A 29 10.51 -5.97 -1.99
CA TRP A 29 11.83 -5.72 -2.57
C TRP A 29 12.24 -4.25 -2.40
N ILE A 30 11.32 -3.29 -2.58
CA ILE A 30 11.55 -1.86 -2.28
C ILE A 30 11.91 -1.70 -0.79
N ALA A 31 11.11 -2.27 0.11
CA ALA A 31 11.36 -2.18 1.55
C ALA A 31 12.68 -2.83 1.98
N ASP A 32 13.04 -3.97 1.39
CA ASP A 32 14.33 -4.62 1.63
C ASP A 32 15.50 -3.71 1.24
N GLY A 33 15.41 -3.01 0.09
CA GLY A 33 16.42 -2.04 -0.33
C GLY A 33 16.60 -0.85 0.63
N LEU A 34 15.53 -0.48 1.36
CA LEU A 34 15.59 0.53 2.40
C LEU A 34 16.22 0.03 3.70
N VAL A 35 15.93 -1.20 4.06
CA VAL A 35 16.25 -1.78 5.37
C VAL A 35 17.60 -2.46 5.38
N GLU A 36 17.99 -3.14 4.31
CA GLU A 36 19.22 -3.92 4.23
C GLU A 36 20.50 -3.13 4.55
N PRO A 37 20.66 -1.86 4.10
CA PRO A 37 21.82 -1.04 4.47
C PRO A 37 21.92 -0.73 5.97
N LEU A 38 20.79 -0.74 6.68
CA LEU A 38 20.71 -0.41 8.10
C LEU A 38 20.78 -1.66 9.01
N ALA A 39 20.10 -2.72 8.59
CA ALA A 39 19.95 -3.94 9.40
C ALA A 39 20.94 -5.05 9.03
N GLY A 40 21.68 -4.92 7.92
CA GLY A 40 22.54 -5.97 7.38
C GLY A 40 21.77 -7.20 6.89
N GLY A 41 20.45 -7.07 6.66
CA GLY A 41 19.62 -8.18 6.20
C GLY A 41 18.23 -7.76 5.76
N LYS A 42 17.53 -8.68 5.10
CA LYS A 42 16.20 -8.47 4.53
C LYS A 42 15.09 -8.76 5.54
N ILE A 43 13.93 -8.12 5.34
CA ILE A 43 12.73 -8.37 6.14
C ILE A 43 12.27 -9.82 5.94
N LYS A 44 12.04 -10.54 7.04
CA LYS A 44 11.50 -11.90 6.98
C LYS A 44 10.06 -11.88 6.46
N ARG A 45 9.72 -12.92 5.67
CA ARG A 45 8.40 -12.99 5.01
C ARG A 45 7.29 -13.44 5.97
N GLU A 46 7.60 -14.37 6.86
CA GLU A 46 6.60 -15.03 7.70
C GLU A 46 5.78 -14.05 8.56
N PRO A 47 6.39 -13.01 9.21
CA PRO A 47 5.62 -12.02 9.96
C PRO A 47 4.69 -11.18 9.07
N LEU A 48 5.00 -11.03 7.78
CA LEU A 48 4.19 -10.22 6.86
C LEU A 48 2.84 -10.86 6.51
N LEU A 49 2.71 -12.16 6.73
CA LEU A 49 1.49 -12.93 6.49
C LEU A 49 0.50 -12.91 7.65
N GLN A 50 0.84 -12.23 8.75
CA GLN A 50 -0.04 -12.14 9.91
C GLN A 50 -1.27 -11.28 9.59
N GLU A 51 -2.45 -11.78 9.96
CA GLU A 51 -3.70 -11.03 9.84
C GLU A 51 -3.69 -9.81 10.75
N THR A 52 -4.07 -8.66 10.21
CA THR A 52 -4.19 -7.39 10.92
C THR A 52 -5.64 -6.94 11.06
N VAL A 53 -6.55 -7.55 10.30
CA VAL A 53 -7.98 -7.27 10.34
C VAL A 53 -8.69 -8.42 11.04
N GLN A 54 -9.37 -8.11 12.14
CA GLN A 54 -10.25 -9.08 12.79
C GLN A 54 -11.58 -9.17 12.02
N VAL A 55 -11.74 -10.22 11.25
CA VAL A 55 -12.99 -10.48 10.54
C VAL A 55 -13.93 -11.24 11.48
N LYS A 56 -15.18 -10.77 11.59
CA LYS A 56 -16.21 -11.53 12.29
C LYS A 56 -16.39 -12.89 11.61
N SER A 57 -16.27 -13.96 12.38
CA SER A 57 -16.36 -15.34 11.88
C SER A 57 -17.78 -15.76 11.42
N THR A 58 -18.76 -14.88 11.56
CA THR A 58 -20.18 -15.15 11.28
C THR A 58 -20.72 -14.26 10.16
N GLY A 59 -21.74 -14.77 9.46
CA GLY A 59 -22.38 -14.07 8.36
C GLY A 59 -21.66 -14.22 7.01
N LEU A 60 -22.19 -13.56 5.99
CA LEU A 60 -21.68 -13.66 4.62
C LEU A 60 -20.21 -13.24 4.51
N GLN A 61 -19.82 -12.16 5.17
CA GLN A 61 -18.44 -11.66 5.15
C GLN A 61 -17.47 -12.64 5.85
N GLY A 62 -17.88 -13.24 6.95
CA GLY A 62 -17.08 -14.27 7.63
C GLY A 62 -16.86 -15.50 6.75
N ASN A 63 -17.92 -16.00 6.11
CA ASN A 63 -17.82 -17.12 5.17
C ASN A 63 -16.94 -16.82 3.96
N LEU A 64 -17.02 -15.60 3.41
CA LEU A 64 -16.16 -15.17 2.30
C LEU A 64 -14.71 -15.04 2.72
N SER A 65 -14.43 -14.49 3.92
CA SER A 65 -13.07 -14.37 4.43
C SER A 65 -12.41 -15.71 4.75
N GLN A 66 -13.18 -16.72 5.15
CA GLN A 66 -12.65 -18.08 5.32
C GLN A 66 -12.29 -18.74 4.00
N LYS A 67 -13.01 -18.40 2.93
CA LYS A 67 -12.78 -18.96 1.60
C LYS A 67 -11.75 -18.19 0.79
N TYR A 68 -11.70 -16.87 0.96
CA TYR A 68 -10.84 -15.95 0.21
C TYR A 68 -10.06 -15.08 1.19
N ASN A 69 -8.78 -14.85 0.94
CA ASN A 69 -8.00 -13.89 1.72
C ASN A 69 -8.34 -12.45 1.26
N LEU A 70 -9.43 -11.90 1.79
CA LEU A 70 -9.96 -10.60 1.38
C LEU A 70 -9.05 -9.42 1.71
N PHE A 71 -8.14 -9.60 2.67
CA PHE A 71 -7.31 -8.52 3.23
C PHE A 71 -5.80 -8.72 2.98
N PHE A 72 -5.41 -9.65 2.13
CA PHE A 72 -4.01 -10.03 1.93
C PHE A 72 -3.07 -8.83 1.71
N ALA A 73 -3.38 -7.94 0.76
CA ALA A 73 -2.50 -6.80 0.47
C ALA A 73 -2.50 -5.77 1.60
N LEU A 74 -3.63 -5.58 2.31
CA LEU A 74 -3.71 -4.70 3.47
C LEU A 74 -2.86 -5.23 4.63
N ASP A 75 -2.98 -6.51 4.97
CA ASP A 75 -2.17 -7.15 6.01
C ASP A 75 -0.69 -7.05 5.66
N TRP A 76 -0.36 -7.30 4.40
CA TRP A 76 1.01 -7.25 3.90
C TRP A 76 1.63 -5.86 4.08
N ILE A 77 0.99 -4.77 3.61
CA ILE A 77 1.58 -3.43 3.71
C ILE A 77 1.65 -2.93 5.16
N ARG A 78 0.69 -3.27 6.01
CA ARG A 78 0.70 -2.91 7.43
C ARG A 78 1.87 -3.55 8.17
N ASN A 79 2.05 -4.86 8.01
CA ASN A 79 3.15 -5.58 8.62
C ASN A 79 4.50 -5.15 8.04
N LEU A 80 4.58 -4.91 6.73
CA LEU A 80 5.80 -4.46 6.07
C LEU A 80 6.22 -3.07 6.55
N SER A 81 5.31 -2.09 6.58
CA SER A 81 5.59 -0.75 7.09
C SER A 81 5.99 -0.77 8.57
N SER A 82 5.35 -1.64 9.38
CA SER A 82 5.70 -1.83 10.79
C SER A 82 7.09 -2.46 10.96
N ALA A 83 7.47 -3.37 10.07
CA ALA A 83 8.82 -3.94 10.06
C ALA A 83 9.87 -2.87 9.69
N VAL A 84 9.60 -2.04 8.68
CA VAL A 84 10.50 -0.95 8.30
C VAL A 84 10.71 0.03 9.45
N ILE A 85 9.64 0.54 10.08
CA ILE A 85 9.78 1.47 11.21
C ILE A 85 10.47 0.82 12.41
N SER A 86 10.28 -0.49 12.61
CA SER A 86 10.97 -1.23 13.67
C SER A 86 12.49 -1.23 13.47
N VAL A 87 12.95 -1.39 12.25
CA VAL A 87 14.38 -1.32 11.92
C VAL A 87 14.93 0.10 12.17
N TYR A 88 14.25 1.13 11.67
CA TYR A 88 14.69 2.52 11.85
C TYR A 88 14.77 2.94 13.31
N THR A 89 13.87 2.47 14.15
CA THR A 89 13.81 2.87 15.56
C THR A 89 14.58 1.95 16.49
N GLY A 90 15.03 0.80 16.01
CA GLY A 90 15.63 -0.25 16.83
C GLY A 90 14.66 -0.91 17.81
N LYS A 91 13.33 -0.74 17.61
CA LYS A 91 12.27 -1.29 18.47
C LYS A 91 11.33 -2.14 17.63
N THR A 92 10.86 -3.26 18.17
CA THR A 92 9.88 -4.11 17.49
C THR A 92 8.47 -3.58 17.72
N TYR A 93 7.75 -3.30 16.63
CA TYR A 93 6.35 -2.90 16.66
C TYR A 93 5.46 -3.92 15.96
N LYS A 94 4.31 -4.19 16.57
CA LYS A 94 3.17 -4.75 15.85
C LYS A 94 2.47 -3.62 15.08
N PHE A 95 1.68 -3.95 14.02
CA PHE A 95 1.04 -2.93 13.21
C PHE A 95 0.18 -1.94 14.01
N ASN A 96 -0.57 -2.42 15.00
CA ASN A 96 -1.44 -1.61 15.85
C ASN A 96 -0.68 -0.71 16.86
N GLN A 97 0.64 -0.84 16.95
CA GLN A 97 1.52 -0.05 17.80
C GLN A 97 2.42 0.88 16.99
N SER A 98 2.54 0.63 15.71
CA SER A 98 3.50 1.32 14.82
C SER A 98 3.01 2.68 14.34
N GLY A 99 1.70 2.94 14.36
CA GLY A 99 1.10 4.18 13.87
C GLY A 99 1.26 4.38 12.35
N VAL A 100 1.47 3.29 11.60
CA VAL A 100 1.73 3.38 10.16
C VAL A 100 0.49 3.70 9.34
N ASP A 101 -0.71 3.39 9.81
CA ASP A 101 -1.94 3.63 9.07
C ASP A 101 -2.19 5.13 8.83
N VAL A 102 -2.48 5.49 7.58
CA VAL A 102 -2.96 6.83 7.22
C VAL A 102 -4.47 6.86 7.39
N THR A 103 -4.95 7.64 8.38
CA THR A 103 -6.38 7.70 8.75
C THR A 103 -6.89 9.14 8.83
N ILE A 104 -6.18 10.09 8.21
CA ILE A 104 -6.50 11.51 8.30
C ILE A 104 -7.69 11.90 7.41
N ASN A 105 -8.46 12.88 7.87
CA ASN A 105 -9.50 13.56 7.11
C ASN A 105 -9.10 15.03 6.95
N PRO A 106 -8.22 15.37 6.01
CA PRO A 106 -7.52 16.66 5.99
C PRO A 106 -8.43 17.88 5.84
N PHE A 107 -9.67 17.69 5.37
CA PHE A 107 -10.63 18.77 5.17
C PHE A 107 -11.84 18.73 6.12
N ALA A 108 -11.91 17.77 7.02
CA ALA A 108 -13.08 17.58 7.90
C ALA A 108 -13.34 18.76 8.86
N SER A 109 -12.31 19.55 9.21
CA SER A 109 -12.43 20.68 10.14
C SER A 109 -12.65 22.05 9.46
N THR A 110 -12.43 22.17 8.14
CA THR A 110 -12.35 23.48 7.46
C THR A 110 -13.57 23.79 6.61
N ILE A 111 -14.43 22.81 6.29
CA ILE A 111 -15.45 22.95 5.25
C ILE A 111 -16.87 22.55 5.71
N SER A 112 -17.12 22.55 7.02
CA SER A 112 -18.39 22.10 7.58
C SER A 112 -19.63 22.90 7.15
N ASN A 113 -19.47 24.04 6.47
CA ASN A 113 -20.58 24.91 6.07
C ASN A 113 -20.75 25.13 4.55
N THR A 114 -19.99 24.43 3.71
CA THR A 114 -19.98 24.72 2.26
C THR A 114 -20.61 23.65 1.39
N GLY A 115 -21.21 22.61 1.95
CA GLY A 115 -21.77 21.48 1.20
C GLY A 115 -20.71 20.60 0.51
N VAL A 116 -19.42 20.84 0.74
CA VAL A 116 -18.29 20.06 0.25
C VAL A 116 -17.89 19.07 1.34
N GLU A 117 -18.86 18.38 1.90
CA GLU A 117 -18.62 17.31 2.85
C GLU A 117 -17.97 16.12 2.12
N ASN A 118 -16.91 15.55 2.72
CA ASN A 118 -16.30 14.29 2.30
C ASN A 118 -15.43 14.28 1.04
N ILE A 119 -14.79 15.37 0.66
CA ILE A 119 -13.87 15.35 -0.50
C ILE A 119 -12.69 14.35 -0.26
N VAL A 120 -12.12 14.32 0.94
CA VAL A 120 -11.07 13.36 1.31
C VAL A 120 -11.42 12.73 2.63
N THR A 121 -12.19 11.64 2.60
CA THR A 121 -12.66 10.93 3.79
C THR A 121 -12.02 9.54 3.87
N PHE A 122 -11.44 9.24 5.02
CA PHE A 122 -11.01 7.90 5.35
C PHE A 122 -12.22 7.01 5.66
N ILE A 123 -12.28 5.85 5.04
CA ILE A 123 -13.30 4.83 5.31
C ILE A 123 -12.61 3.63 5.95
N GLU A 124 -13.02 3.29 7.16
CA GLU A 124 -12.45 2.15 7.89
C GLU A 124 -12.52 0.86 7.05
N ASN A 125 -11.44 0.07 7.05
CA ASN A 125 -11.28 -1.15 6.26
C ASN A 125 -11.48 -0.99 4.74
N SER A 126 -11.38 0.25 4.24
CA SER A 126 -11.43 0.55 2.80
C SER A 126 -10.31 1.51 2.38
N GLY A 127 -9.99 2.48 3.22
CA GLY A 127 -9.06 3.55 2.89
C GLY A 127 -9.76 4.74 2.22
N TYR A 128 -9.15 5.30 1.20
CA TYR A 128 -9.62 6.47 0.46
C TYR A 128 -10.04 6.08 -0.95
N SER A 129 -11.06 6.77 -1.48
CA SER A 129 -11.35 6.69 -2.91
C SER A 129 -10.14 7.13 -3.73
N VAL A 130 -9.80 6.40 -4.80
CA VAL A 130 -8.69 6.78 -5.69
C VAL A 130 -8.94 8.12 -6.36
N GLY A 131 -10.20 8.51 -6.57
CA GLY A 131 -10.56 9.82 -7.11
C GLY A 131 -10.07 11.02 -6.28
N VAL A 132 -9.79 10.85 -4.98
CA VAL A 132 -9.26 11.91 -4.10
C VAL A 132 -7.78 11.73 -3.75
N LEU A 133 -7.14 10.67 -4.27
CA LEU A 133 -5.78 10.29 -3.89
C LEU A 133 -4.75 11.37 -4.17
N LYS A 134 -4.84 12.05 -5.31
CA LYS A 134 -3.90 13.13 -5.66
C LYS A 134 -3.93 14.26 -4.63
N SER A 135 -5.13 14.69 -4.21
CA SER A 135 -5.29 15.72 -3.19
C SER A 135 -4.80 15.26 -1.81
N LEU A 136 -5.05 14.00 -1.46
CA LEU A 136 -4.53 13.41 -0.22
C LEU A 136 -3.00 13.39 -0.21
N LEU A 137 -2.37 12.87 -1.26
CA LEU A 137 -0.90 12.79 -1.35
C LEU A 137 -0.26 14.19 -1.35
N TYR A 138 -0.91 15.19 -1.95
CA TYR A 138 -0.46 16.59 -1.88
C TYR A 138 -0.42 17.08 -0.43
N VAL A 139 -1.48 16.86 0.35
CA VAL A 139 -1.53 17.25 1.78
C VAL A 139 -0.46 16.50 2.57
N LEU A 140 -0.35 15.19 2.36
CA LEU A 140 0.64 14.35 3.05
C LEU A 140 2.08 14.79 2.74
N ALA A 141 2.39 15.12 1.49
CA ALA A 141 3.72 15.61 1.09
C ALA A 141 4.10 16.92 1.80
N ASN A 142 3.12 17.79 2.08
CA ASN A 142 3.33 19.03 2.82
C ASN A 142 3.47 18.82 4.32
N THR A 143 2.68 17.91 4.90
CA THR A 143 2.59 17.73 6.35
C THR A 143 3.55 16.68 6.90
N GLU A 144 3.99 15.76 6.06
CA GLU A 144 4.86 14.64 6.43
C GLU A 144 6.08 14.55 5.48
N PRO A 145 6.95 15.58 5.43
CA PRO A 145 8.10 15.57 4.52
C PRO A 145 9.02 14.38 4.81
N GLY A 146 9.59 13.79 3.75
CA GLY A 146 10.43 12.60 3.84
C GLY A 146 9.68 11.29 4.10
N THR A 147 8.36 11.31 3.97
CA THR A 147 7.53 10.11 4.09
C THR A 147 7.06 9.69 2.69
N PHE A 148 7.12 8.40 2.41
CA PHE A 148 6.45 7.79 1.28
C PHE A 148 5.43 6.74 1.77
N TYR A 149 4.65 6.16 0.86
CA TYR A 149 3.50 5.37 1.28
C TYR A 149 3.46 4.04 0.53
N PHE A 150 3.20 2.96 1.26
CA PHE A 150 2.70 1.74 0.63
C PHE A 150 1.19 1.78 0.60
N GLY A 151 0.62 1.31 -0.49
CA GLY A 151 -0.81 1.23 -0.71
C GLY A 151 -1.28 -0.19 -0.93
N ALA A 152 -2.45 -0.52 -0.41
CA ALA A 152 -3.22 -1.71 -0.78
C ALA A 152 -4.48 -1.27 -1.54
N ILE A 153 -4.66 -1.79 -2.76
CA ILE A 153 -5.80 -1.45 -3.61
C ILE A 153 -6.96 -2.39 -3.26
N ARG A 154 -8.13 -1.80 -2.98
CA ARG A 154 -9.37 -2.52 -2.72
C ARG A 154 -10.24 -2.49 -3.95
N GLU A 155 -10.18 -3.53 -4.74
CA GLU A 155 -10.88 -3.71 -6.00
C GLU A 155 -12.05 -4.70 -5.88
N THR A 156 -12.94 -4.71 -6.88
CA THR A 156 -14.01 -5.70 -6.95
C THR A 156 -13.53 -6.93 -7.69
N ASP A 157 -13.49 -8.08 -7.01
CA ASP A 157 -13.30 -9.37 -7.66
C ASP A 157 -14.61 -9.85 -8.24
N ARG A 158 -14.73 -9.81 -9.57
CA ARG A 158 -15.89 -10.25 -10.35
C ARG A 158 -15.79 -11.71 -10.78
N THR A 159 -14.72 -12.40 -10.43
CA THR A 159 -14.53 -13.81 -10.78
C THR A 159 -15.28 -14.74 -9.83
N VAL A 160 -15.77 -14.20 -8.70
CA VAL A 160 -16.53 -14.93 -7.68
C VAL A 160 -17.98 -14.45 -7.60
N THR A 161 -18.87 -15.33 -7.17
CA THR A 161 -20.29 -15.01 -6.98
C THR A 161 -20.69 -15.26 -5.52
N PRO A 162 -21.24 -14.27 -4.79
CA PRO A 162 -21.41 -12.88 -5.20
C PRO A 162 -20.06 -12.14 -5.36
N GLU A 163 -20.03 -11.07 -6.15
CA GLU A 163 -18.84 -10.19 -6.26
C GLU A 163 -18.38 -9.72 -4.88
N VAL A 164 -17.07 -9.71 -4.66
CA VAL A 164 -16.49 -9.32 -3.38
C VAL A 164 -15.47 -8.21 -3.56
N LYS A 165 -15.35 -7.35 -2.55
CA LYS A 165 -14.27 -6.37 -2.47
C LYS A 165 -13.07 -7.00 -1.78
N VAL A 166 -11.91 -7.00 -2.45
CA VAL A 166 -10.67 -7.62 -1.98
C VAL A 166 -9.51 -6.64 -2.02
N PHE A 167 -8.62 -6.73 -1.04
CA PHE A 167 -7.31 -6.09 -1.10
C PHE A 167 -6.32 -7.07 -1.73
N ASN A 168 -6.08 -6.92 -3.03
CA ASN A 168 -5.34 -7.90 -3.81
C ASN A 168 -4.00 -7.38 -4.33
N GLN A 169 -3.87 -6.08 -4.55
CA GLN A 169 -2.66 -5.49 -5.12
C GLN A 169 -2.00 -4.48 -4.18
N CYS A 170 -0.67 -4.46 -4.23
CA CYS A 170 0.16 -3.51 -3.51
C CYS A 170 0.80 -2.50 -4.48
N VAL A 171 0.99 -1.28 -4.00
CA VAL A 171 1.57 -0.15 -4.73
C VAL A 171 2.46 0.68 -3.80
N ALA A 172 3.48 1.37 -4.33
CA ALA A 172 4.24 2.38 -3.59
C ALA A 172 4.06 3.75 -4.22
N PHE A 173 3.88 4.77 -3.38
CA PHE A 173 3.74 6.17 -3.76
C PHE A 173 4.88 6.97 -3.14
N PHE A 174 5.61 7.72 -3.97
CA PHE A 174 6.67 8.63 -3.58
C PHE A 174 6.27 10.05 -3.99
N PRO A 175 5.51 10.78 -3.15
CA PRO A 175 5.08 12.13 -3.45
C PRO A 175 6.26 13.09 -3.36
N TYR A 176 6.32 14.07 -4.26
CA TYR A 176 7.37 15.09 -4.30
C TYR A 176 6.87 16.38 -4.92
N PHE A 177 7.61 17.46 -4.64
CA PHE A 177 7.47 18.74 -5.34
C PHE A 177 8.64 18.89 -6.30
N ALA A 178 8.35 19.18 -7.56
CA ALA A 178 9.37 19.51 -8.54
C ALA A 178 9.97 20.90 -8.26
N THR A 179 11.06 21.24 -8.92
CA THR A 179 11.77 22.52 -8.74
C THR A 179 10.92 23.75 -9.08
N ASP A 180 9.90 23.59 -9.91
CA ASP A 180 8.93 24.63 -10.27
C ASP A 180 7.76 24.73 -9.26
N GLY A 181 7.77 23.92 -8.19
CA GLY A 181 6.73 23.85 -7.17
C GLY A 181 5.53 22.98 -7.55
N SER A 182 5.52 22.36 -8.73
CA SER A 182 4.45 21.44 -9.11
C SER A 182 4.50 20.16 -8.30
N PHE A 183 3.32 19.66 -7.89
CA PHE A 183 3.18 18.41 -7.15
C PHE A 183 3.06 17.22 -8.09
N ASN A 184 3.78 16.15 -7.76
CA ASN A 184 3.67 14.87 -8.43
C ASN A 184 3.98 13.71 -7.47
N ALA A 185 3.81 12.47 -7.92
CA ALA A 185 4.24 11.27 -7.21
C ALA A 185 4.75 10.22 -8.21
N TYR A 186 5.89 9.62 -7.89
CA TYR A 186 6.27 8.36 -8.52
C TYR A 186 5.39 7.24 -7.97
N VAL A 187 4.83 6.43 -8.84
CA VAL A 187 4.00 5.29 -8.48
C VAL A 187 4.65 4.03 -9.02
N PHE A 188 4.91 3.07 -8.14
CA PHE A 188 5.55 1.82 -8.49
C PHE A 188 4.64 0.64 -8.15
N MET A 189 4.32 -0.16 -9.15
CA MET A 189 3.55 -1.40 -8.99
C MET A 189 3.90 -2.43 -10.05
N ASN A 190 3.78 -3.71 -9.71
CA ASN A 190 4.01 -4.81 -10.64
C ASN A 190 5.35 -4.74 -11.39
N GLY A 191 6.42 -4.28 -10.72
CA GLY A 191 7.76 -4.19 -11.29
C GLY A 191 8.00 -3.00 -12.22
N ARG A 192 7.07 -2.05 -12.33
CA ARG A 192 7.21 -0.85 -13.18
C ARG A 192 6.79 0.44 -12.48
N GLY A 193 7.34 1.54 -12.96
CA GLY A 193 6.85 2.89 -12.63
C GLY A 193 5.74 3.30 -13.59
N ILE A 194 4.72 3.97 -13.05
CA ILE A 194 3.62 4.61 -13.80
C ILE A 194 3.41 6.03 -13.25
N SER A 195 2.72 6.88 -14.01
CA SER A 195 2.34 8.19 -13.49
C SER A 195 1.20 8.09 -12.48
N LEU A 196 1.09 9.09 -11.59
CA LEU A 196 -0.05 9.18 -10.67
C LEU A 196 -1.37 9.31 -11.43
N GLU A 197 -1.38 10.01 -12.55
CA GLU A 197 -2.55 10.15 -13.41
C GLU A 197 -2.97 8.82 -14.03
N GLU A 198 -2.01 8.06 -14.57
CA GLU A 198 -2.26 6.72 -15.10
C GLU A 198 -2.86 5.80 -14.03
N PHE A 199 -2.28 5.80 -12.82
CA PHE A 199 -2.80 5.05 -11.67
C PHE A 199 -4.25 5.45 -11.34
N CYS A 200 -4.52 6.75 -11.20
CA CYS A 200 -5.86 7.23 -10.87
C CYS A 200 -6.89 6.89 -11.96
N ASN A 201 -6.49 6.86 -13.23
CA ASN A 201 -7.39 6.47 -14.32
C ASN A 201 -7.70 4.97 -14.32
N ILE A 202 -6.70 4.13 -14.03
CA ILE A 202 -6.89 2.66 -13.96
C ILE A 202 -7.84 2.28 -12.82
N TYR A 203 -7.67 2.88 -11.63
CA TYR A 203 -8.36 2.49 -10.39
C TYR A 203 -9.41 3.52 -9.93
N LYS A 204 -9.94 4.35 -10.84
CA LYS A 204 -10.83 5.49 -10.54
C LYS A 204 -12.04 5.16 -9.66
N ASP A 205 -12.56 3.94 -9.76
CA ASP A 205 -13.77 3.47 -9.06
C ASP A 205 -13.42 2.62 -7.82
N ASP A 206 -12.15 2.50 -7.50
CA ASP A 206 -11.64 1.67 -6.41
C ASP A 206 -11.18 2.52 -5.21
N PHE A 207 -10.75 1.81 -4.17
CA PHE A 207 -10.21 2.42 -2.96
C PHE A 207 -8.75 2.01 -2.78
N VAL A 208 -8.00 2.86 -2.10
CA VAL A 208 -6.62 2.58 -1.70
C VAL A 208 -6.44 2.83 -0.20
N TYR A 209 -5.92 1.86 0.51
CA TYR A 209 -5.48 2.00 1.88
C TYR A 209 -4.00 2.34 1.90
N LEU A 210 -3.59 3.32 2.71
CA LEU A 210 -2.21 3.80 2.75
C LEU A 210 -1.57 3.52 4.10
N THR A 211 -0.29 3.13 4.08
CA THR A 211 0.57 3.07 5.26
C THR A 211 1.81 3.92 5.05
N ARG A 212 2.27 4.60 6.13
CA ARG A 212 3.45 5.46 6.12
C ARG A 212 4.72 4.63 6.17
N VAL A 213 5.70 5.05 5.37
CA VAL A 213 7.05 4.53 5.41
C VAL A 213 8.01 5.72 5.48
N LYS A 214 8.69 5.89 6.61
CA LYS A 214 9.74 6.89 6.73
C LYS A 214 11.00 6.39 6.06
N SER A 215 11.63 7.23 5.26
CA SER A 215 13.00 7.02 4.82
C SER A 215 13.97 7.74 5.78
N SER A 216 15.20 7.25 5.89
CA SER A 216 16.26 8.03 6.52
C SER A 216 16.70 9.16 5.58
N GLU A 217 17.28 10.23 6.13
CA GLU A 217 17.87 11.33 5.34
C GLU A 217 18.92 10.84 4.32
N GLN A 218 19.53 9.69 4.59
CA GLN A 218 20.52 9.05 3.70
C GLN A 218 19.91 8.36 2.48
N PHE A 219 18.59 8.21 2.44
CA PHE A 219 17.90 7.46 1.38
C PHE A 219 17.48 8.35 0.21
N PHE A 220 17.52 9.65 0.33
CA PHE A 220 17.27 10.53 -0.81
C PHE A 220 18.48 10.48 -1.75
N PRO A 221 18.37 9.92 -2.96
CA PRO A 221 19.39 10.12 -3.98
C PRO A 221 19.48 11.63 -4.23
N GLN A 222 20.64 12.19 -3.93
CA GLN A 222 20.99 13.58 -4.28
C GLN A 222 21.19 13.67 -5.79
#